data_73ecc6d65773ffa905190f14de3d757b
#
_entry.id   73ecc6d65773ffa905190f14de3d757b
#
_cell.length_a   1.000
_cell.length_b   1.000
_cell.length_c   1.000
_cell.angle_alpha   90.00
_cell.angle_beta   90.00
_cell.angle_gamma   90.00
#
_symmetry.space_group_name_H-M   'P 1'
#
loop_
_entity.id
_entity.type
_entity.pdbx_description
1 polymer ?
#
loop_
_entity_poly.entity_id
_entity_poly.type
_entity_poly.pdbx_seq_one_letter_code
_entity_poly.pdbx_strand_id
1 'polypeptide(L)'
;NIEKWIEWLINVRNSSNDSVNNRLASLRVFLKYLGNQNISYLYLYQEATGIPRKKSVRTQVKGLTKEAVRVLFQSPDISCKTGRRDLAFMVLLYSTAARLDEILDMKVGQLHLGGVKPYANIIGKGNKVRTLYLLPKTVAHINKYLHEFHGGTPDPHAYLFYSRSVGINGKMSQPAINKFLKKYAAKCHEQCPDIPLNLHAHQFRHAKASHWLEDGMNIVQISFLLGHENLQTTMVYLDITTEKMAEALATLTEEKDKTVTPKWKNTDGSLIDFCGLRP
;
A
#
# COMPACT_ATOMS: atom_id res chain seq x y z
N ASN A 1 15.40 -23.37 -23.45
CA ASN A 1 14.07 -23.37 -23.97
C ASN A 1 13.11 -22.60 -23.02
N ILE A 2 13.35 -21.29 -22.96
CA ILE A 2 12.70 -20.37 -22.00
C ILE A 2 11.21 -20.23 -22.32
N GLU A 3 10.82 -20.26 -23.59
CA GLU A 3 9.42 -20.17 -24.02
C GLU A 3 8.57 -21.32 -23.49
N LYS A 4 9.05 -22.56 -23.61
CA LYS A 4 8.37 -23.74 -23.04
C LYS A 4 8.22 -23.65 -21.52
N TRP A 5 9.21 -23.08 -20.83
CA TRP A 5 9.10 -22.84 -19.38
C TRP A 5 8.04 -21.78 -19.06
N ILE A 6 7.92 -20.70 -19.86
CA ILE A 6 6.87 -19.70 -19.72
C ILE A 6 5.49 -20.31 -19.96
N GLU A 7 5.34 -21.12 -21.02
CA GLU A 7 4.10 -21.86 -21.30
C GLU A 7 3.70 -22.77 -20.14
N TRP A 8 4.67 -23.50 -19.58
CA TRP A 8 4.43 -24.33 -18.40
C TRP A 8 3.99 -23.50 -17.18
N LEU A 9 4.62 -22.34 -16.94
CA LEU A 9 4.20 -21.43 -15.85
C LEU A 9 2.74 -20.99 -16.02
N ILE A 10 2.31 -20.72 -17.23
CA ILE A 10 0.94 -20.26 -17.53
C ILE A 10 -0.03 -21.42 -17.48
N ASN A 11 0.22 -22.48 -18.23
CA ASN A 11 -0.77 -23.53 -18.52
C ASN A 11 -0.83 -24.60 -17.43
N VAL A 12 0.29 -24.91 -16.78
CA VAL A 12 0.37 -25.97 -15.75
C VAL A 12 0.35 -25.37 -14.33
N ARG A 13 1.14 -24.31 -14.11
CA ARG A 13 1.22 -23.66 -12.80
C ARG A 13 0.14 -22.59 -12.58
N ASN A 14 -0.66 -22.25 -13.57
CA ASN A 14 -1.69 -21.20 -13.54
C ASN A 14 -1.14 -19.88 -12.95
N SER A 15 0.11 -19.52 -13.29
CA SER A 15 0.75 -18.31 -12.78
C SER A 15 0.19 -17.08 -13.49
N SER A 16 -0.10 -16.02 -12.74
CA SER A 16 -0.50 -14.73 -13.33
C SER A 16 0.58 -14.16 -14.24
N ASN A 17 0.20 -13.35 -15.23
CA ASN A 17 1.13 -12.71 -16.15
C ASN A 17 2.19 -11.85 -15.42
N ASP A 18 1.82 -11.19 -14.32
CA ASP A 18 2.78 -10.44 -13.48
C ASP A 18 3.81 -11.37 -12.81
N SER A 19 3.37 -12.53 -12.31
CA SER A 19 4.28 -13.53 -11.76
C SER A 19 5.23 -14.10 -12.81
N VAL A 20 4.74 -14.34 -14.00
CA VAL A 20 5.55 -14.79 -15.15
C VAL A 20 6.58 -13.72 -15.53
N ASN A 21 6.15 -12.45 -15.66
CA ASN A 21 7.02 -11.34 -15.98
C ASN A 21 8.13 -11.12 -14.93
N ASN A 22 7.79 -11.25 -13.64
CA ASN A 22 8.76 -11.13 -12.55
C ASN A 22 9.81 -12.26 -12.59
N ARG A 23 9.38 -13.49 -12.84
CA ARG A 23 10.30 -14.64 -12.99
C ARG A 23 11.18 -14.50 -14.21
N LEU A 24 10.63 -14.05 -15.35
CA LEU A 24 11.40 -13.77 -16.56
C LEU A 24 12.42 -12.65 -16.30
N ALA A 25 12.06 -11.60 -15.57
CA ALA A 25 13.00 -10.54 -15.19
C ALA A 25 14.15 -11.09 -14.33
N SER A 26 13.86 -11.94 -13.34
CA SER A 26 14.88 -12.57 -12.50
C SER A 26 15.81 -13.47 -13.31
N LEU A 27 15.25 -14.24 -14.25
CA LEU A 27 16.03 -15.09 -15.15
C LEU A 27 16.97 -14.25 -16.03
N ARG A 28 16.49 -13.13 -16.59
CA ARG A 28 17.30 -12.21 -17.38
C ARG A 28 18.49 -11.65 -16.60
N VAL A 29 18.27 -11.24 -15.37
CA VAL A 29 19.35 -10.73 -14.50
C VAL A 29 20.39 -11.83 -14.25
N PHE A 30 19.95 -13.05 -13.99
CA PHE A 30 20.84 -14.19 -13.80
C PHE A 30 21.63 -14.54 -15.06
N LEU A 31 20.98 -14.59 -16.23
CA LEU A 31 21.65 -14.87 -17.50
C LEU A 31 22.62 -13.76 -17.91
N LYS A 32 22.27 -12.50 -17.61
CA LYS A 32 23.21 -11.37 -17.78
C LYS A 32 24.47 -11.56 -16.93
N TYR A 33 24.29 -11.96 -15.66
CA TYR A 33 25.41 -12.24 -14.79
C TYR A 33 26.30 -13.37 -15.36
N LEU A 34 25.71 -14.49 -15.81
CA LEU A 34 26.45 -15.59 -16.43
C LEU A 34 27.20 -15.14 -17.69
N GLY A 35 26.56 -14.37 -18.57
CA GLY A 35 27.18 -13.83 -19.78
C GLY A 35 28.36 -12.90 -19.48
N ASN A 36 28.32 -12.18 -18.36
CA ASN A 36 29.46 -11.35 -17.91
C ASN A 36 30.62 -12.19 -17.35
N GLN A 37 30.33 -13.40 -16.81
CA GLN A 37 31.37 -14.31 -16.32
C GLN A 37 32.02 -15.12 -17.48
N ASN A 38 31.21 -15.53 -18.45
CA ASN A 38 31.67 -16.30 -19.61
C ASN A 38 30.83 -15.94 -20.84
N ILE A 39 31.50 -15.42 -21.86
CA ILE A 39 30.89 -14.99 -23.13
C ILE A 39 30.08 -16.09 -23.82
N SER A 40 30.44 -17.37 -23.60
CA SER A 40 29.71 -18.51 -24.12
C SER A 40 28.23 -18.58 -23.70
N TYR A 41 27.85 -17.88 -22.64
CA TYR A 41 26.45 -17.82 -22.14
C TYR A 41 25.71 -16.56 -22.57
N LEU A 42 26.36 -15.62 -23.25
CA LEU A 42 25.76 -14.35 -23.64
C LEU A 42 24.54 -14.53 -24.57
N TYR A 43 24.56 -15.52 -25.42
CA TYR A 43 23.44 -15.84 -26.31
C TYR A 43 22.15 -16.18 -25.53
N LEU A 44 22.26 -16.85 -24.37
CA LEU A 44 21.10 -17.14 -23.51
C LEU A 44 20.44 -15.88 -22.98
N TYR A 45 21.25 -14.88 -22.63
CA TYR A 45 20.73 -13.57 -22.20
C TYR A 45 20.02 -12.86 -23.37
N GLN A 46 20.60 -12.91 -24.57
CA GLN A 46 19.99 -12.33 -25.77
C GLN A 46 18.64 -13.00 -26.09
N GLU A 47 18.59 -14.35 -26.08
CA GLU A 47 17.36 -15.12 -26.24
C GLU A 47 16.30 -14.72 -25.22
N ALA A 48 16.65 -14.69 -23.93
CA ALA A 48 15.72 -14.28 -22.88
C ALA A 48 15.22 -12.85 -23.03
N THR A 49 16.06 -11.94 -23.54
CA THR A 49 15.69 -10.52 -23.72
C THR A 49 14.74 -10.32 -24.91
N GLY A 50 14.85 -11.16 -25.94
CA GLY A 50 13.95 -11.15 -27.11
C GLY A 50 12.50 -11.54 -26.79
N ILE A 51 12.24 -12.24 -25.68
CA ILE A 51 10.88 -12.66 -25.29
C ILE A 51 10.10 -11.45 -24.78
N PRO A 52 8.94 -11.08 -25.35
CA PRO A 52 8.17 -9.93 -24.87
C PRO A 52 7.53 -10.19 -23.50
N ARG A 53 7.32 -9.12 -22.72
CA ARG A 53 6.54 -9.20 -21.48
C ARG A 53 5.07 -9.50 -21.80
N LYS A 54 4.45 -10.35 -21.00
CA LYS A 54 3.02 -10.63 -21.11
C LYS A 54 2.23 -9.42 -20.64
N LYS A 55 1.17 -9.05 -21.40
CA LYS A 55 0.27 -7.98 -20.98
C LYS A 55 -0.45 -8.41 -19.70
N SER A 56 -0.37 -7.60 -18.65
CA SER A 56 -1.13 -7.78 -17.42
C SER A 56 -2.25 -6.76 -17.34
N VAL A 57 -3.42 -7.20 -16.94
CA VAL A 57 -4.53 -6.30 -16.63
C VAL A 57 -4.27 -5.77 -15.22
N ARG A 58 -4.06 -4.47 -15.09
CA ARG A 58 -4.00 -3.83 -13.78
C ARG A 58 -5.41 -3.86 -13.19
N THR A 59 -5.66 -4.80 -12.30
CA THR A 59 -6.85 -4.73 -11.45
C THR A 59 -6.65 -3.62 -10.43
N GLN A 60 -7.58 -2.69 -10.40
CA GLN A 60 -7.60 -1.64 -9.38
C GLN A 60 -7.66 -2.30 -7.99
N VAL A 61 -6.64 -2.10 -7.18
CA VAL A 61 -6.66 -2.56 -5.79
C VAL A 61 -7.60 -1.65 -5.03
N LYS A 62 -8.85 -2.06 -4.82
CA LYS A 62 -9.76 -1.35 -3.91
C LYS A 62 -9.09 -1.27 -2.54
N GLY A 63 -8.75 -0.06 -2.11
CA GLY A 63 -8.28 0.21 -0.75
C GLY A 63 -9.41 -0.03 0.26
N LEU A 64 -9.05 -0.24 1.53
CA LEU A 64 -10.04 -0.25 2.61
C LEU A 64 -10.66 1.15 2.73
N THR A 65 -11.98 1.23 2.84
CA THR A 65 -12.67 2.49 3.15
C THR A 65 -12.38 2.93 4.60
N LYS A 66 -12.61 4.21 4.93
CA LYS A 66 -12.47 4.72 6.32
C LYS A 66 -13.35 3.92 7.28
N GLU A 67 -14.55 3.52 6.83
CA GLU A 67 -15.46 2.68 7.59
C GLU A 67 -14.91 1.26 7.80
N ALA A 68 -14.37 0.63 6.76
CA ALA A 68 -13.74 -0.68 6.85
C ALA A 68 -12.57 -0.68 7.87
N VAL A 69 -11.75 0.37 7.87
CA VAL A 69 -10.68 0.54 8.86
C VAL A 69 -11.25 0.68 10.28
N ARG A 70 -12.35 1.43 10.46
CA ARG A 70 -13.02 1.59 11.76
C ARG A 70 -13.53 0.24 12.29
N VAL A 71 -14.22 -0.53 11.46
CA VAL A 71 -14.74 -1.85 11.82
C VAL A 71 -13.60 -2.80 12.19
N LEU A 72 -12.51 -2.80 11.42
CA LEU A 72 -11.32 -3.60 11.73
C LEU A 72 -10.70 -3.24 13.08
N PHE A 73 -10.65 -1.95 13.46
CA PHE A 73 -10.11 -1.54 14.76
C PHE A 73 -11.02 -1.90 15.94
N GLN A 74 -12.30 -2.09 15.71
CA GLN A 74 -13.26 -2.54 16.73
C GLN A 74 -13.31 -4.06 16.90
N SER A 75 -12.75 -4.82 15.94
CA SER A 75 -12.88 -6.27 15.90
C SER A 75 -12.02 -7.06 16.92
N PRO A 76 -10.83 -6.56 17.36
CA PRO A 76 -10.03 -7.26 18.37
C PRO A 76 -10.71 -7.23 19.75
N ASP A 77 -10.71 -8.38 20.41
CA ASP A 77 -11.15 -8.47 21.79
C ASP A 77 -10.12 -7.85 22.74
N ILE A 78 -10.41 -6.64 23.20
CA ILE A 78 -9.53 -5.87 24.10
C ILE A 78 -9.51 -6.39 25.55
N SER A 79 -10.35 -7.35 25.90
CA SER A 79 -10.29 -8.00 27.21
C SER A 79 -9.05 -8.90 27.33
N CYS A 80 -8.55 -9.42 26.19
CA CYS A 80 -7.38 -10.29 26.15
C CYS A 80 -6.10 -9.57 25.65
N LYS A 81 -4.94 -9.99 26.16
CA LYS A 81 -3.62 -9.47 25.78
C LYS A 81 -3.39 -9.49 24.26
N THR A 82 -3.77 -10.59 23.61
CA THR A 82 -3.56 -10.75 22.16
C THR A 82 -4.34 -9.71 21.36
N GLY A 83 -5.61 -9.48 21.72
CA GLY A 83 -6.44 -8.48 21.03
C GLY A 83 -5.91 -7.07 21.21
N ARG A 84 -5.45 -6.70 22.42
CA ARG A 84 -4.83 -5.36 22.65
C ARG A 84 -3.55 -5.18 21.84
N ARG A 85 -2.71 -6.21 21.74
CA ARG A 85 -1.52 -6.19 20.87
C ARG A 85 -1.89 -6.02 19.39
N ASP A 86 -2.85 -6.82 18.92
CA ASP A 86 -3.26 -6.83 17.51
C ASP A 86 -3.89 -5.49 17.12
N LEU A 87 -4.66 -4.87 18.02
CA LEU A 87 -5.20 -3.52 17.84
C LEU A 87 -4.08 -2.48 17.75
N ALA A 88 -3.13 -2.48 18.69
CA ALA A 88 -2.00 -1.55 18.68
C ALA A 88 -1.17 -1.68 17.39
N PHE A 89 -0.96 -2.92 16.92
CA PHE A 89 -0.28 -3.20 15.66
C PHE A 89 -1.02 -2.59 14.47
N MET A 90 -2.32 -2.85 14.32
CA MET A 90 -3.11 -2.34 13.21
C MET A 90 -3.21 -0.81 13.24
N VAL A 91 -3.35 -0.21 14.42
CA VAL A 91 -3.38 1.25 14.60
C VAL A 91 -2.06 1.87 14.17
N LEU A 92 -0.91 1.31 14.58
CA LEU A 92 0.39 1.85 14.18
C LEU A 92 0.64 1.66 12.68
N LEU A 93 0.36 0.46 12.16
CA LEU A 93 0.51 0.15 10.74
C LEU A 93 -0.29 1.12 9.85
N TYR A 94 -1.54 1.38 10.19
CA TYR A 94 -2.39 2.33 9.45
C TYR A 94 -1.92 3.77 9.63
N SER A 95 -1.63 4.20 10.87
CA SER A 95 -1.26 5.59 11.15
C SER A 95 0.03 6.03 10.46
N THR A 96 0.98 5.11 10.35
CA THR A 96 2.28 5.38 9.73
C THR A 96 2.31 5.05 8.24
N ALA A 97 1.34 4.29 7.73
CA ALA A 97 1.38 3.70 6.39
C ALA A 97 2.74 3.00 6.07
N ALA A 98 3.45 2.52 7.09
CA ALA A 98 4.73 1.87 6.94
C ALA A 98 4.60 0.51 6.25
N ARG A 99 5.69 0.01 5.67
CA ARG A 99 5.73 -1.37 5.16
C ARG A 99 5.71 -2.35 6.32
N LEU A 100 5.19 -3.55 6.09
CA LEU A 100 5.11 -4.57 7.16
C LEU A 100 6.46 -4.82 7.82
N ASP A 101 7.52 -5.00 7.03
CA ASP A 101 8.86 -5.24 7.55
C ASP A 101 9.40 -4.07 8.37
N GLU A 102 9.10 -2.84 7.98
CA GLU A 102 9.50 -1.64 8.72
C GLU A 102 8.89 -1.60 10.13
N ILE A 103 7.63 -2.06 10.28
CA ILE A 103 6.98 -2.19 11.60
C ILE A 103 7.52 -3.39 12.38
N LEU A 104 7.79 -4.51 11.71
CA LEU A 104 8.34 -5.71 12.36
C LEU A 104 9.77 -5.51 12.85
N ASP A 105 10.56 -4.69 12.14
CA ASP A 105 11.94 -4.36 12.51
C ASP A 105 12.04 -3.18 13.48
N MET A 106 10.92 -2.50 13.75
CA MET A 106 10.89 -1.33 14.62
C MET A 106 11.29 -1.66 16.06
N LYS A 107 12.16 -0.84 16.63
CA LYS A 107 12.58 -0.88 18.03
C LYS A 107 11.81 0.15 18.85
N VAL A 108 11.67 -0.09 20.13
CA VAL A 108 10.99 0.83 21.06
C VAL A 108 11.63 2.23 21.02
N GLY A 109 12.95 2.32 20.96
CA GLY A 109 13.68 3.59 20.92
C GLY A 109 13.45 4.44 19.66
N GLN A 110 12.76 3.92 18.65
CA GLN A 110 12.34 4.69 17.46
C GLN A 110 11.05 5.47 17.68
N LEU A 111 10.35 5.24 18.81
CA LEU A 111 9.14 5.95 19.19
C LEU A 111 9.46 7.09 20.15
N HIS A 112 9.04 8.28 19.79
CA HIS A 112 9.18 9.50 20.61
C HIS A 112 7.77 10.01 20.94
N LEU A 113 7.17 9.44 22.00
CA LEU A 113 5.76 9.65 22.35
C LEU A 113 5.53 10.82 23.29
N GLY A 114 6.60 11.37 23.88
CA GLY A 114 6.55 12.57 24.71
C GLY A 114 6.59 13.87 23.91
N GLY A 115 6.22 14.99 24.59
CA GLY A 115 6.29 16.32 24.01
C GLY A 115 5.08 16.71 23.15
N VAL A 116 5.16 17.90 22.54
CA VAL A 116 4.05 18.53 21.79
C VAL A 116 3.78 17.84 20.46
N LYS A 117 4.80 17.27 19.85
CA LYS A 117 4.74 16.62 18.52
C LYS A 117 5.30 15.20 18.58
N PRO A 118 4.54 14.24 19.08
CA PRO A 118 4.99 12.84 19.11
C PRO A 118 5.21 12.29 17.70
N TYR A 119 6.24 11.47 17.54
CA TYR A 119 6.62 10.91 16.24
C TYR A 119 7.26 9.53 16.35
N ALA A 120 7.31 8.84 15.21
CA ALA A 120 8.03 7.59 15.02
C ALA A 120 9.07 7.75 13.90
N ASN A 121 10.26 7.23 14.11
CA ASN A 121 11.30 7.11 13.10
C ASN A 121 11.18 5.77 12.41
N ILE A 122 10.84 5.78 11.12
CA ILE A 122 10.71 4.57 10.30
C ILE A 122 11.99 4.40 9.48
N ILE A 123 12.65 3.28 9.65
CA ILE A 123 13.85 2.91 8.89
C ILE A 123 13.42 2.08 7.69
N GLY A 124 13.59 2.61 6.49
CA GLY A 124 13.25 1.97 5.23
C GLY A 124 14.43 1.27 4.56
N LYS A 125 14.23 0.84 3.33
CA LYS A 125 15.27 0.20 2.50
C LYS A 125 16.49 1.13 2.37
N GLY A 126 17.70 0.56 2.54
CA GLY A 126 18.96 1.31 2.48
C GLY A 126 19.20 2.20 3.69
N ASN A 127 18.65 1.86 4.85
CA ASN A 127 18.76 2.64 6.11
C ASN A 127 18.23 4.08 6.00
N LYS A 128 17.38 4.38 5.04
CA LYS A 128 16.76 5.70 4.93
C LYS A 128 15.74 5.89 6.04
N VAL A 129 15.95 6.90 6.87
CA VAL A 129 15.06 7.23 7.98
C VAL A 129 14.05 8.28 7.53
N ARG A 130 12.77 8.06 7.86
CA ARG A 130 11.71 9.06 7.74
C ARG A 130 10.98 9.22 9.06
N THR A 131 10.69 10.45 9.42
CA THR A 131 9.96 10.79 10.64
C THR A 131 8.48 10.98 10.32
N LEU A 132 7.64 10.28 11.04
CA LEU A 132 6.18 10.35 10.90
C LEU A 132 5.55 10.81 12.21
N TYR A 133 4.85 11.94 12.18
CA TYR A 133 4.12 12.44 13.34
C TYR A 133 2.91 11.55 13.64
N LEU A 134 2.68 11.30 14.92
CA LEU A 134 1.61 10.44 15.41
C LEU A 134 0.46 11.26 15.98
N LEU A 135 -0.76 10.88 15.61
CA LEU A 135 -1.96 11.51 16.15
C LEU A 135 -2.15 11.11 17.63
N PRO A 136 -2.79 11.95 18.46
CA PRO A 136 -2.99 11.70 19.88
C PRO A 136 -3.65 10.35 20.19
N LYS A 137 -4.63 9.92 19.37
CA LYS A 137 -5.27 8.61 19.52
C LYS A 137 -4.29 7.45 19.29
N THR A 138 -3.40 7.57 18.30
CA THR A 138 -2.34 6.57 18.04
C THR A 138 -1.38 6.49 19.22
N VAL A 139 -0.95 7.63 19.74
CA VAL A 139 -0.06 7.72 20.90
C VAL A 139 -0.69 7.04 22.11
N ALA A 140 -1.98 7.29 22.38
CA ALA A 140 -2.68 6.67 23.49
C ALA A 140 -2.71 5.12 23.39
N HIS A 141 -2.95 4.58 22.19
CA HIS A 141 -2.91 3.12 21.98
C HIS A 141 -1.51 2.55 22.16
N ILE A 142 -0.49 3.22 21.64
CA ILE A 142 0.89 2.74 21.75
C ILE A 142 1.41 2.85 23.18
N ASN A 143 1.09 3.91 23.92
CA ASN A 143 1.46 4.01 25.33
C ASN A 143 0.84 2.89 26.18
N LYS A 144 -0.44 2.56 25.97
CA LYS A 144 -1.08 1.41 26.63
C LYS A 144 -0.37 0.10 26.29
N TYR A 145 -0.02 -0.09 25.02
CA TYR A 145 0.71 -1.26 24.58
C TYR A 145 2.10 -1.35 25.21
N LEU A 146 2.88 -0.27 25.22
CA LEU A 146 4.21 -0.23 25.82
C LEU A 146 4.15 -0.55 27.31
N HIS A 147 3.24 0.08 28.04
CA HIS A 147 3.08 -0.19 29.48
C HIS A 147 2.77 -1.65 29.76
N GLU A 148 1.88 -2.28 28.99
CA GLU A 148 1.45 -3.67 29.21
C GLU A 148 2.50 -4.71 28.77
N PHE A 149 3.21 -4.45 27.66
CA PHE A 149 4.06 -5.44 27.00
C PHE A 149 5.56 -5.24 27.29
N HIS A 150 5.98 -3.99 27.58
CA HIS A 150 7.38 -3.63 27.86
C HIS A 150 7.60 -3.11 29.28
N GLY A 151 6.53 -2.93 30.04
CA GLY A 151 6.62 -2.47 31.43
C GLY A 151 6.85 -0.95 31.57
N GLY A 152 7.18 -0.51 32.80
CA GLY A 152 7.35 0.91 33.13
C GLY A 152 8.62 1.53 32.56
N THR A 153 9.66 0.74 32.30
CA THR A 153 10.94 1.16 31.72
C THR A 153 11.26 0.33 30.47
N PRO A 154 10.64 0.65 29.32
CA PRO A 154 10.84 -0.11 28.10
C PRO A 154 12.31 -0.04 27.63
N ASP A 155 12.90 -1.20 27.28
CA ASP A 155 14.24 -1.25 26.67
C ASP A 155 14.18 -0.65 25.25
N PRO A 156 14.96 0.41 24.95
CA PRO A 156 14.98 1.05 23.63
C PRO A 156 15.41 0.11 22.49
N HIS A 157 16.18 -0.93 22.79
CA HIS A 157 16.70 -1.89 21.82
C HIS A 157 15.74 -3.08 21.58
N ALA A 158 14.72 -3.25 22.41
CA ALA A 158 13.70 -4.28 22.24
C ALA A 158 12.89 -4.07 20.96
N TYR A 159 12.46 -5.16 20.31
CA TYR A 159 11.49 -5.06 19.21
C TYR A 159 10.16 -4.56 19.75
N LEU A 160 9.59 -3.55 19.08
CA LEU A 160 8.30 -3.00 19.47
C LEU A 160 7.23 -4.10 19.52
N PHE A 161 7.10 -4.89 18.45
CA PHE A 161 6.20 -6.05 18.41
C PHE A 161 7.04 -7.32 18.36
N TYR A 162 7.09 -8.01 19.48
CA TYR A 162 7.92 -9.20 19.66
C TYR A 162 7.13 -10.52 19.63
N SER A 163 7.83 -11.59 19.31
CA SER A 163 7.31 -12.96 19.35
C SER A 163 7.23 -13.47 20.80
N ARG A 164 6.12 -14.07 21.18
CA ARG A 164 5.98 -14.66 22.51
C ARG A 164 6.97 -15.78 22.80
N SER A 165 7.39 -16.51 21.77
CA SER A 165 8.31 -17.65 21.94
C SER A 165 9.76 -17.23 22.14
N VAL A 166 10.14 -16.04 21.65
CA VAL A 166 11.54 -15.53 21.71
C VAL A 166 11.68 -14.36 22.70
N GLY A 167 10.56 -13.71 23.05
CA GLY A 167 10.55 -12.52 23.90
C GLY A 167 10.98 -11.24 23.15
N ILE A 168 11.31 -10.21 23.92
CA ILE A 168 11.56 -8.84 23.41
C ILE A 168 12.71 -8.73 22.39
N ASN A 169 13.60 -9.71 22.35
CA ASN A 169 14.71 -9.78 21.40
C ASN A 169 14.36 -10.47 20.07
N GLY A 170 13.15 -10.98 19.91
CA GLY A 170 12.69 -11.66 18.70
C GLY A 170 11.47 -11.00 18.10
N LYS A 171 11.59 -10.46 16.88
CA LYS A 171 10.47 -9.82 16.18
C LYS A 171 9.34 -10.80 15.84
N MET A 172 8.12 -10.30 15.70
CA MET A 172 7.02 -11.07 15.12
C MET A 172 7.30 -11.43 13.67
N SER A 173 6.75 -12.54 13.21
CA SER A 173 6.91 -12.98 11.82
C SER A 173 5.78 -12.46 10.91
N GLN A 174 6.08 -12.25 9.62
CA GLN A 174 5.06 -11.89 8.63
C GLN A 174 3.89 -12.90 8.56
N PRO A 175 4.13 -14.24 8.60
CA PRO A 175 3.03 -15.21 8.63
C PRO A 175 2.11 -15.04 9.83
N ALA A 176 2.65 -14.69 11.01
CA ALA A 176 1.84 -14.45 12.21
C ALA A 176 0.92 -13.23 12.03
N ILE A 177 1.42 -12.16 11.43
CA ILE A 177 0.62 -10.96 11.10
C ILE A 177 -0.47 -11.30 10.08
N ASN A 178 -0.11 -11.95 8.98
CA ASN A 178 -1.08 -12.33 7.95
C ASN A 178 -2.17 -13.25 8.50
N LYS A 179 -1.83 -14.14 9.44
CA LYS A 179 -2.79 -15.03 10.10
C LYS A 179 -3.83 -14.25 10.92
N PHE A 180 -3.40 -13.30 11.74
CA PHE A 180 -4.38 -12.54 12.54
C PHE A 180 -5.17 -11.54 11.68
N LEU A 181 -4.57 -10.88 10.66
CA LEU A 181 -5.30 -10.00 9.77
C LEU A 181 -6.42 -10.74 9.03
N LYS A 182 -6.15 -11.93 8.49
CA LYS A 182 -7.17 -12.77 7.86
C LYS A 182 -8.27 -13.21 8.84
N LYS A 183 -7.90 -13.51 10.10
CA LYS A 183 -8.87 -13.84 11.16
C LYS A 183 -9.84 -12.68 11.39
N TYR A 184 -9.34 -11.43 11.52
CA TYR A 184 -10.19 -10.26 11.73
C TYR A 184 -10.98 -9.92 10.48
N ALA A 185 -10.40 -10.08 9.29
CA ALA A 185 -11.10 -9.89 8.02
C ALA A 185 -12.31 -10.83 7.91
N ALA A 186 -12.14 -12.12 8.18
CA ALA A 186 -13.23 -13.10 8.16
C ALA A 186 -14.34 -12.75 9.17
N LYS A 187 -13.97 -12.25 10.37
CA LYS A 187 -14.93 -11.83 11.40
C LYS A 187 -15.75 -10.61 10.97
N CYS A 188 -15.15 -9.69 10.19
CA CYS A 188 -15.74 -8.40 9.88
C CYS A 188 -16.39 -8.35 8.50
N HIS A 189 -16.09 -9.30 7.61
CA HIS A 189 -16.50 -9.28 6.21
C HIS A 189 -18.04 -9.26 6.04
N GLU A 190 -18.77 -10.00 6.88
CA GLU A 190 -20.24 -10.01 6.83
C GLU A 190 -20.83 -8.65 7.20
N GLN A 191 -20.21 -7.94 8.17
CA GLN A 191 -20.64 -6.62 8.60
C GLN A 191 -20.21 -5.52 7.62
N CYS A 192 -19.04 -5.68 7.00
CA CYS A 192 -18.46 -4.72 6.07
C CYS A 192 -17.79 -5.45 4.88
N PRO A 193 -18.52 -5.66 3.77
CA PRO A 193 -18.02 -6.38 2.59
C PRO A 193 -16.81 -5.72 1.91
N ASP A 194 -16.54 -4.44 2.18
CA ASP A 194 -15.32 -3.74 1.73
C ASP A 194 -14.04 -4.31 2.35
N ILE A 195 -14.14 -5.12 3.41
CA ILE A 195 -13.01 -5.80 4.02
C ILE A 195 -12.76 -7.11 3.27
N PRO A 196 -11.67 -7.24 2.50
CA PRO A 196 -11.41 -8.45 1.74
C PRO A 196 -11.00 -9.60 2.66
N LEU A 197 -11.48 -10.82 2.41
CA LEU A 197 -11.13 -12.02 3.19
C LEU A 197 -9.62 -12.33 3.21
N ASN A 198 -8.90 -11.95 2.16
CA ASN A 198 -7.44 -12.09 2.07
C ASN A 198 -6.69 -10.83 2.52
N LEU A 199 -7.21 -10.13 3.52
CA LEU A 199 -6.61 -8.92 4.09
C LEU A 199 -5.13 -9.14 4.44
N HIS A 200 -4.30 -8.19 4.03
CA HIS A 200 -2.86 -8.17 4.32
C HIS A 200 -2.37 -6.75 4.60
N ALA A 201 -1.21 -6.63 5.23
CA ALA A 201 -0.70 -5.37 5.74
C ALA A 201 -0.59 -4.26 4.69
N HIS A 202 -0.28 -4.60 3.43
CA HIS A 202 -0.11 -3.62 2.36
C HIS A 202 -1.41 -2.85 2.04
N GLN A 203 -2.58 -3.47 2.28
CA GLN A 203 -3.87 -2.81 2.07
C GLN A 203 -4.12 -1.67 3.08
N PHE A 204 -3.58 -1.75 4.31
CA PHE A 204 -3.62 -0.63 5.25
C PHE A 204 -2.80 0.57 4.76
N ARG A 205 -1.64 0.30 4.16
CA ARG A 205 -0.79 1.34 3.57
C ARG A 205 -1.48 2.01 2.38
N HIS A 206 -2.08 1.23 1.48
CA HIS A 206 -2.87 1.75 0.37
C HIS A 206 -4.05 2.58 0.86
N ALA A 207 -4.83 2.06 1.80
CA ALA A 207 -5.95 2.79 2.39
C ALA A 207 -5.51 4.13 2.98
N LYS A 208 -4.42 4.14 3.77
CA LYS A 208 -3.96 5.38 4.40
C LYS A 208 -3.48 6.41 3.38
N ALA A 209 -2.77 5.96 2.33
CA ALA A 209 -2.34 6.85 1.26
C ALA A 209 -3.52 7.48 0.51
N SER A 210 -4.55 6.68 0.17
CA SER A 210 -5.78 7.17 -0.45
C SER A 210 -6.53 8.13 0.47
N HIS A 211 -6.64 7.81 1.77
CA HIS A 211 -7.31 8.68 2.73
C HIS A 211 -6.57 10.01 2.95
N TRP A 212 -5.24 10.02 2.95
CA TRP A 212 -4.47 11.27 2.98
C TRP A 212 -4.74 12.15 1.76
N LEU A 213 -4.88 11.54 0.58
CA LEU A 213 -5.19 12.25 -0.65
C LEU A 213 -6.64 12.77 -0.63
N GLU A 214 -7.61 11.97 -0.14
CA GLU A 214 -9.00 12.39 0.08
C GLU A 214 -9.10 13.54 1.10
N ASP A 215 -8.24 13.54 2.13
CA ASP A 215 -8.14 14.61 3.13
C ASP A 215 -7.40 15.86 2.62
N GLY A 216 -7.03 15.90 1.31
CA GLY A 216 -6.43 17.07 0.66
C GLY A 216 -4.90 17.14 0.74
N MET A 217 -4.22 16.09 1.21
CA MET A 217 -2.76 16.09 1.24
C MET A 217 -2.18 15.98 -0.16
N ASN A 218 -1.14 16.77 -0.45
CA ASN A 218 -0.46 16.75 -1.75
C ASN A 218 0.23 15.41 -2.00
N ILE A 219 0.17 14.93 -3.27
CA ILE A 219 0.75 13.64 -3.69
C ILE A 219 2.27 13.54 -3.43
N VAL A 220 3.00 14.66 -3.52
CA VAL A 220 4.44 14.72 -3.23
C VAL A 220 4.69 14.48 -1.74
N GLN A 221 3.87 15.09 -0.86
CA GLN A 221 3.95 14.87 0.59
C GLN A 221 3.65 13.41 0.92
N ILE A 222 2.60 12.82 0.29
CA ILE A 222 2.26 11.41 0.47
C ILE A 222 3.43 10.52 0.04
N SER A 223 4.05 10.78 -1.12
CA SER A 223 5.21 10.04 -1.60
C SER A 223 6.36 10.07 -0.61
N PHE A 224 6.65 11.23 -0.03
CA PHE A 224 7.66 11.39 1.01
C PHE A 224 7.34 10.59 2.27
N LEU A 225 6.10 10.70 2.80
CA LEU A 225 5.65 9.96 3.98
C LEU A 225 5.68 8.44 3.77
N LEU A 226 5.36 7.98 2.56
CA LEU A 226 5.46 6.57 2.17
C LEU A 226 6.92 6.11 1.99
N GLY A 227 7.86 7.02 1.78
CA GLY A 227 9.24 6.68 1.44
C GLY A 227 9.35 6.02 0.07
N HIS A 228 8.64 6.55 -0.93
CA HIS A 228 8.79 6.15 -2.32
C HIS A 228 9.96 6.90 -2.96
N GLU A 229 10.88 6.18 -3.56
CA GLU A 229 12.01 6.77 -4.31
C GLU A 229 11.56 7.35 -5.65
N ASN A 230 10.47 6.80 -6.22
CA ASN A 230 9.89 7.23 -7.47
C ASN A 230 8.43 7.66 -7.24
N LEU A 231 8.12 8.92 -7.58
CA LEU A 231 6.79 9.50 -7.47
C LEU A 231 5.74 8.71 -8.29
N GLN A 232 6.15 8.11 -9.41
CA GLN A 232 5.29 7.26 -10.25
C GLN A 232 4.59 6.14 -9.45
N THR A 233 5.25 5.63 -8.40
CA THR A 233 4.66 4.61 -7.51
C THR A 233 3.48 5.15 -6.70
N THR A 234 3.44 6.49 -6.49
CA THR A 234 2.40 7.17 -5.73
C THR A 234 1.26 7.63 -6.62
N MET A 235 1.52 7.82 -7.93
CA MET A 235 0.51 8.26 -8.90
C MET A 235 -0.69 7.29 -9.01
N VAL A 236 -0.50 6.04 -8.65
CA VAL A 236 -1.58 5.03 -8.59
C VAL A 236 -2.76 5.49 -7.70
N TYR A 237 -2.51 6.34 -6.70
CA TYR A 237 -3.55 6.86 -5.82
C TYR A 237 -4.38 7.99 -6.46
N LEU A 238 -3.81 8.72 -7.45
CA LEU A 238 -4.54 9.76 -8.18
C LEU A 238 -5.67 9.16 -9.02
N ASP A 239 -5.45 8.03 -9.66
CA ASP A 239 -6.47 7.39 -10.50
C ASP A 239 -7.72 7.06 -9.67
N ILE A 240 -7.55 6.61 -8.42
CA ILE A 240 -8.65 6.28 -7.49
C ILE A 240 -9.45 7.53 -7.11
N THR A 241 -8.76 8.65 -6.88
CA THR A 241 -9.40 9.90 -6.44
C THR A 241 -10.10 10.62 -7.58
N THR A 242 -9.57 10.51 -8.79
CA THR A 242 -10.16 11.14 -10.00
C THR A 242 -11.53 10.53 -10.30
N GLU A 243 -11.71 9.21 -10.14
CA GLU A 243 -13.00 8.55 -10.29
C GLU A 243 -14.01 9.05 -9.24
N LYS A 244 -13.61 9.10 -7.95
CA LYS A 244 -14.47 9.62 -6.88
C LYS A 244 -14.79 11.10 -7.05
N MET A 245 -13.86 11.90 -7.57
CA MET A 245 -14.12 13.30 -7.92
C MET A 245 -15.09 13.42 -9.08
N ALA A 246 -14.99 12.58 -10.10
CA ALA A 246 -15.93 12.55 -11.21
C ALA A 246 -17.34 12.15 -10.74
N GLU A 247 -17.46 11.15 -9.85
CA GLU A 247 -18.73 10.78 -9.23
C GLU A 247 -19.33 11.93 -8.40
N ALA A 248 -18.49 12.60 -7.57
CA ALA A 248 -18.92 13.74 -6.78
C ALA A 248 -19.37 14.91 -7.65
N LEU A 249 -18.64 15.22 -8.73
CA LEU A 249 -19.03 16.24 -9.71
C LEU A 249 -20.32 15.87 -10.43
N ALA A 250 -20.53 14.60 -10.74
CA ALA A 250 -21.78 14.13 -11.36
C ALA A 250 -23.01 14.31 -10.45
N THR A 251 -22.82 14.25 -9.12
CA THR A 251 -23.90 14.50 -8.14
C THR A 251 -24.19 15.98 -7.93
N LEU A 252 -23.24 16.87 -8.25
CA LEU A 252 -23.39 18.32 -8.12
C LEU A 252 -24.07 18.96 -9.35
N THR A 253 -24.23 18.22 -10.45
CA THR A 253 -24.95 18.71 -11.64
C THR A 253 -26.44 18.84 -11.31
N GLU A 254 -26.93 20.06 -11.14
CA GLU A 254 -28.37 20.34 -11.05
C GLU A 254 -29.06 19.89 -12.35
N GLU A 255 -30.34 19.54 -12.27
CA GLU A 255 -31.10 19.13 -13.48
C GLU A 255 -31.09 20.21 -14.58
N LYS A 256 -30.92 21.47 -14.21
CA LYS A 256 -30.78 22.61 -15.12
C LYS A 256 -29.49 22.55 -15.97
N ASP A 257 -28.40 22.00 -15.44
CA ASP A 257 -27.13 21.87 -16.18
C ASP A 257 -27.17 20.75 -17.22
N LYS A 258 -28.07 19.77 -17.07
CA LYS A 258 -28.29 18.74 -18.08
C LYS A 258 -28.93 19.24 -19.37
N THR A 259 -29.53 20.43 -19.32
CA THR A 259 -30.18 21.08 -20.47
C THR A 259 -29.34 22.14 -21.16
N VAL A 260 -28.12 22.39 -20.70
CA VAL A 260 -27.20 23.33 -21.36
C VAL A 260 -26.71 22.70 -22.67
N THR A 261 -27.37 23.11 -23.76
CA THR A 261 -26.87 22.80 -25.10
C THR A 261 -25.55 23.50 -25.31
N PRO A 262 -24.49 22.80 -25.75
CA PRO A 262 -23.20 23.45 -26.04
C PRO A 262 -23.40 24.58 -27.05
N LYS A 263 -22.96 25.78 -26.69
CA LYS A 263 -23.09 26.99 -27.56
C LYS A 263 -22.50 26.82 -28.97
N TRP A 264 -21.62 25.84 -29.17
CA TRP A 264 -20.99 25.49 -30.44
C TRP A 264 -21.77 24.47 -31.29
N LYS A 265 -22.90 23.97 -30.82
CA LYS A 265 -23.86 23.18 -31.62
C LYS A 265 -24.92 24.09 -32.24
N ASN A 266 -24.54 25.24 -32.79
CA ASN A 266 -25.40 25.91 -33.72
C ASN A 266 -25.27 25.23 -35.09
N THR A 267 -26.39 24.86 -35.60
CA THR A 267 -26.63 24.02 -36.78
C THR A 267 -26.08 24.58 -38.09
N ASP A 268 -25.55 25.82 -38.12
CA ASP A 268 -25.21 26.51 -39.34
C ASP A 268 -23.84 27.25 -39.34
N GLY A 269 -22.97 27.03 -38.35
CA GLY A 269 -21.68 27.69 -38.24
C GLY A 269 -20.50 26.75 -38.16
N SER A 270 -19.52 26.87 -39.03
CA SER A 270 -18.21 26.21 -38.86
C SER A 270 -17.45 26.82 -37.67
N LEU A 271 -16.51 26.09 -37.10
CA LEU A 271 -15.61 26.60 -36.05
C LEU A 271 -14.88 27.92 -36.49
N ILE A 272 -14.71 28.10 -37.80
CA ILE A 272 -14.14 29.27 -38.44
C ILE A 272 -15.02 30.50 -38.23
N ASP A 273 -16.34 30.36 -38.33
CA ASP A 273 -17.29 31.46 -38.10
C ASP A 273 -17.35 31.88 -36.64
N PHE A 274 -17.19 30.94 -35.72
CA PHE A 274 -17.13 31.20 -34.28
C PHE A 274 -15.84 31.96 -33.87
N CYS A 275 -14.74 31.64 -34.51
CA CYS A 275 -13.44 32.30 -34.25
C CYS A 275 -13.27 33.64 -34.97
N GLY A 276 -14.25 34.12 -35.76
CA GLY A 276 -14.14 35.37 -36.50
C GLY A 276 -13.09 35.33 -37.60
N LEU A 277 -12.67 34.16 -38.03
CA LEU A 277 -11.64 33.95 -39.05
C LEU A 277 -12.29 33.78 -40.44
N ARG A 278 -13.03 34.76 -40.91
CA ARG A 278 -13.41 34.83 -42.33
C ARG A 278 -12.30 35.48 -43.13
N PRO A 279 -11.96 34.93 -44.30
CA PRO A 279 -11.01 35.56 -45.21
C PRO A 279 -11.52 36.91 -45.73
#